data_a9648ffc93ebcc416eb2fb51e170e918
#
_entry.id   a9648ffc93ebcc416eb2fb51e170e918
#
_cell.length_a   1.000
_cell.length_b   1.000
_cell.length_c   1.000
_cell.angle_alpha   90.00
_cell.angle_beta   90.00
_cell.angle_gamma   90.00
#
_symmetry.space_group_name_H-M   'P 1'
#
loop_
_entity.id
_entity.type
_entity.pdbx_description
1 polymer ?
#
loop_
_entity_poly.entity_id
_entity_poly.type
_entity_poly.pdbx_seq_one_letter_code
_entity_poly.pdbx_strand_id
1 'polypeptide(L)'
;ITFVRQDIRNMRVHRPVDGILCACDGVNYLLENDDLKQFFCSARKSLKKGGALLFDVSSEEKLAAMDGQLYGEETDDTAYLWTNRLDPQTNVLTMDITLFIRQWEYWRREHEVHRQRLWRQDEIAGALAQCGYEMRAVYAAFTTKPPQPGCDRLQYVAAAV
;
A
#
# COMPACT_ATOMS: atom_id res chain seq x y z
N ILE A 1 4.32 -11.38 21.06
CA ILE A 1 3.88 -10.97 19.70
C ILE A 1 3.55 -12.25 18.93
N THR A 2 2.40 -12.28 18.29
CA THR A 2 1.96 -13.40 17.45
C THR A 2 2.09 -12.97 15.98
N PHE A 3 2.77 -13.77 15.16
CA PHE A 3 2.88 -13.56 13.72
C PHE A 3 1.92 -14.53 13.00
N VAL A 4 1.12 -13.98 12.07
CA VAL A 4 0.15 -14.77 11.31
C VAL A 4 0.26 -14.38 9.84
N ARG A 5 0.34 -15.37 8.94
CA ARG A 5 0.28 -15.13 7.49
C ARG A 5 -1.17 -15.18 7.05
N GLN A 6 -1.70 -14.05 6.56
CA GLN A 6 -3.07 -13.93 6.07
C GLN A 6 -3.14 -13.02 4.84
N ASP A 7 -4.19 -13.20 4.05
CA ASP A 7 -4.61 -12.22 3.06
C ASP A 7 -5.39 -11.10 3.77
N ILE A 8 -4.98 -9.85 3.57
CA ILE A 8 -5.61 -8.69 4.22
C ILE A 8 -7.07 -8.51 3.83
N ARG A 9 -7.50 -8.99 2.65
CA ARG A 9 -8.90 -8.95 2.20
C ARG A 9 -9.81 -9.81 3.08
N ASN A 10 -9.26 -10.81 3.76
CA ASN A 10 -9.99 -11.76 4.61
C ASN A 10 -9.31 -11.93 5.97
N MET A 11 -8.68 -10.87 6.48
CA MET A 11 -7.98 -10.92 7.75
C MET A 11 -8.92 -11.30 8.92
N ARG A 12 -8.38 -12.04 9.87
CA ARG A 12 -9.07 -12.42 11.10
C ARG A 12 -8.15 -12.27 12.29
N VAL A 13 -8.66 -11.66 13.34
CA VAL A 13 -7.98 -11.57 14.63
C VAL A 13 -8.73 -12.43 15.65
N HIS A 14 -8.01 -12.94 16.65
CA HIS A 14 -8.59 -13.81 17.67
C HIS A 14 -9.72 -13.13 18.48
N ARG A 15 -9.58 -11.82 18.69
CA ARG A 15 -10.58 -10.96 19.37
C ARG A 15 -10.48 -9.54 18.82
N PRO A 16 -11.59 -8.77 18.86
CA PRO A 16 -11.58 -7.41 18.36
C PRO A 16 -10.49 -6.54 19.02
N VAL A 17 -9.81 -5.73 18.22
CA VAL A 17 -8.71 -4.86 18.63
C VAL A 17 -9.12 -3.40 18.64
N ASP A 18 -8.35 -2.55 19.32
CA ASP A 18 -8.60 -1.12 19.40
C ASP A 18 -8.07 -0.37 18.17
N GLY A 19 -7.06 -0.92 17.51
CA GLY A 19 -6.45 -0.31 16.32
C GLY A 19 -5.87 -1.35 15.37
N ILE A 20 -5.89 -1.00 14.07
CA ILE A 20 -5.23 -1.74 12.99
C ILE A 20 -4.35 -0.75 12.25
N LEU A 21 -3.10 -1.13 12.01
CA LEU A 21 -2.16 -0.38 11.17
C LEU A 21 -1.80 -1.22 9.95
N CYS A 22 -2.03 -0.66 8.74
CA CYS A 22 -1.56 -1.20 7.48
C CYS A 22 -0.54 -0.23 6.91
N ALA A 23 0.74 -0.53 7.09
CA ALA A 23 1.85 0.33 6.69
C ALA A 23 2.51 -0.14 5.39
N CYS A 24 3.41 0.70 4.87
CA CYS A 24 4.25 0.44 3.70
C CYS A 24 3.44 0.21 2.42
N ASP A 25 2.50 1.14 2.12
CA ASP A 25 1.70 1.14 0.89
C ASP A 25 1.03 -0.21 0.55
N GLY A 26 0.78 -1.03 1.57
CA GLY A 26 0.10 -2.31 1.41
C GLY A 26 -1.26 -2.21 0.72
N VAL A 27 -1.96 -1.08 0.87
CA VAL A 27 -3.24 -0.81 0.22
C VAL A 27 -3.09 -0.64 -1.30
N ASN A 28 -1.97 -0.12 -1.79
CA ASN A 28 -1.75 0.03 -3.24
C ASN A 28 -1.65 -1.32 -3.98
N TYR A 29 -1.34 -2.41 -3.27
CA TYR A 29 -1.33 -3.77 -3.84
C TYR A 29 -2.73 -4.37 -4.06
N LEU A 30 -3.76 -3.74 -3.55
CA LEU A 30 -5.14 -4.09 -3.86
C LEU A 30 -5.50 -3.42 -5.20
N LEU A 31 -5.66 -4.20 -6.24
CA LEU A 31 -5.79 -3.67 -7.60
C LEU A 31 -7.24 -3.39 -8.02
N GLU A 32 -8.22 -4.03 -7.35
CA GLU A 32 -9.63 -3.94 -7.70
C GLU A 32 -10.44 -3.21 -6.61
N ASN A 33 -11.49 -2.52 -7.02
CA ASN A 33 -12.39 -1.84 -6.08
C ASN A 33 -12.96 -2.81 -5.03
N ASP A 34 -13.28 -4.02 -5.44
CA ASP A 34 -13.80 -5.06 -4.56
C ASP A 34 -12.74 -5.53 -3.55
N ASP A 35 -11.48 -5.62 -3.95
CA ASP A 35 -10.38 -5.96 -3.05
C ASP A 35 -10.20 -4.90 -1.95
N LEU A 36 -10.21 -3.62 -2.34
CA LEU A 36 -10.13 -2.49 -1.40
C LEU A 36 -11.29 -2.54 -0.39
N LYS A 37 -12.50 -2.74 -0.89
CA LYS A 37 -13.69 -2.87 -0.05
C LYS A 37 -13.61 -4.10 0.87
N GLN A 38 -13.18 -5.25 0.36
CA GLN A 38 -13.01 -6.46 1.18
C GLN A 38 -12.01 -6.22 2.32
N PHE A 39 -10.88 -5.58 2.05
CA PHE A 39 -9.92 -5.21 3.08
C PHE A 39 -10.56 -4.33 4.16
N PHE A 40 -11.20 -3.23 3.80
CA PHE A 40 -11.80 -2.33 4.79
C PHE A 40 -12.91 -3.02 5.59
N CYS A 41 -13.79 -3.78 4.94
CA CYS A 41 -14.84 -4.51 5.64
C CYS A 41 -14.29 -5.64 6.55
N SER A 42 -13.20 -6.28 6.16
CA SER A 42 -12.49 -7.30 6.95
C SER A 42 -11.82 -6.68 8.18
N ALA A 43 -11.12 -5.55 8.00
CA ALA A 43 -10.55 -4.77 9.08
C ALA A 43 -11.65 -4.26 10.04
N ARG A 44 -12.79 -3.78 9.50
CA ARG A 44 -13.93 -3.32 10.32
C ARG A 44 -14.46 -4.40 11.27
N LYS A 45 -14.59 -5.63 10.77
CA LYS A 45 -15.04 -6.78 11.60
C LYS A 45 -14.04 -7.13 12.70
N SER A 46 -12.80 -6.77 12.53
CA SER A 46 -11.70 -7.02 13.47
C SER A 46 -11.51 -5.88 14.50
N LEU A 47 -12.14 -4.72 14.28
CA LEU A 47 -12.09 -3.58 15.19
C LEU A 47 -13.25 -3.56 16.16
N LYS A 48 -12.99 -3.10 17.39
CA LYS A 48 -14.03 -2.66 18.32
C LYS A 48 -14.77 -1.45 17.75
N LYS A 49 -15.96 -1.19 18.26
CA LYS A 49 -16.66 0.07 17.98
C LYS A 49 -15.80 1.25 18.47
N GLY A 50 -15.62 2.26 17.63
CA GLY A 50 -14.72 3.39 17.90
C GLY A 50 -13.24 3.09 17.72
N GLY A 51 -12.87 1.86 17.36
CA GLY A 51 -11.50 1.50 17.05
C GLY A 51 -10.98 2.20 15.79
N ALA A 52 -9.66 2.33 15.67
CA ALA A 52 -9.01 3.07 14.59
C ALA A 52 -8.38 2.16 13.54
N LEU A 53 -8.58 2.50 12.27
CA LEU A 53 -7.81 1.98 11.14
C LEU A 53 -6.87 3.08 10.64
N LEU A 54 -5.57 2.79 10.66
CA LEU A 54 -4.52 3.64 10.11
C LEU A 54 -3.88 2.92 8.93
N PHE A 55 -3.71 3.60 7.82
CA PHE A 55 -3.01 3.04 6.67
C PHE A 55 -2.38 4.15 5.84
N ASP A 56 -1.38 3.78 5.06
CA ASP A 56 -0.76 4.69 4.13
C ASP A 56 -0.89 4.19 2.69
N VAL A 57 -0.85 5.13 1.77
CA VAL A 57 -0.78 4.88 0.33
C VAL A 57 0.29 5.74 -0.30
N SER A 58 0.98 5.22 -1.28
CA SER A 58 1.75 6.04 -2.22
C SER A 58 0.78 6.92 -3.02
N SER A 59 1.08 8.20 -3.13
CA SER A 59 0.20 9.16 -3.82
C SER A 59 0.09 8.88 -5.32
N GLU A 60 -0.97 9.39 -5.94
CA GLU A 60 -1.11 9.33 -7.40
C GLU A 60 0.06 10.02 -8.09
N GLU A 61 0.46 11.21 -7.59
CA GLU A 61 1.56 11.99 -8.16
C GLU A 61 2.87 11.20 -8.12
N LYS A 62 3.18 10.55 -7.01
CA LYS A 62 4.38 9.72 -6.88
C LYS A 62 4.37 8.57 -7.87
N LEU A 63 3.29 7.77 -7.88
CA LEU A 63 3.23 6.58 -8.73
C LEU A 63 3.19 6.97 -10.22
N ALA A 64 2.50 8.04 -10.59
CA ALA A 64 2.49 8.55 -11.94
C ALA A 64 3.88 9.06 -12.39
N ALA A 65 4.62 9.73 -11.51
CA ALA A 65 5.97 10.20 -11.79
C ALA A 65 7.00 9.06 -11.98
N MET A 66 6.69 7.85 -11.53
CA MET A 66 7.52 6.68 -11.75
C MET A 66 7.37 6.08 -13.15
N ASP A 67 6.33 6.43 -13.90
CA ASP A 67 6.10 5.88 -15.24
C ASP A 67 7.29 6.15 -16.18
N GLY A 68 7.74 5.11 -16.87
CA GLY A 68 8.90 5.16 -17.76
C GLY A 68 10.25 5.35 -17.06
N GLN A 69 10.30 5.44 -15.73
CA GLN A 69 11.56 5.59 -15.01
C GLN A 69 12.27 4.25 -14.85
N LEU A 70 13.59 4.31 -14.95
CA LEU A 70 14.51 3.21 -14.67
C LEU A 70 15.32 3.58 -13.43
N TYR A 71 15.28 2.71 -12.43
CA TYR A 71 16.14 2.79 -11.25
C TYR A 71 17.15 1.65 -11.27
N GLY A 72 18.34 1.90 -10.78
CA GLY A 72 19.36 0.87 -10.61
C GLY A 72 20.39 1.31 -9.59
N GLU A 73 20.88 0.34 -8.85
CA GLU A 73 21.94 0.52 -7.87
C GLU A 73 22.81 -0.72 -7.84
N GLU A 74 24.09 -0.55 -7.55
CA GLU A 74 25.07 -1.61 -7.41
C GLU A 74 25.84 -1.42 -6.10
N THR A 75 26.01 -2.52 -5.39
CA THR A 75 26.89 -2.65 -4.24
C THR A 75 27.82 -3.83 -4.46
N ASP A 76 28.75 -4.10 -3.53
CA ASP A 76 29.67 -5.24 -3.64
C ASP A 76 28.97 -6.61 -3.77
N ASP A 77 27.79 -6.75 -3.18
CA ASP A 77 27.08 -8.03 -3.08
C ASP A 77 25.72 -8.06 -3.77
N THR A 78 25.18 -6.91 -4.18
CA THR A 78 23.87 -6.82 -4.82
C THR A 78 23.85 -5.77 -5.92
N ALA A 79 23.08 -6.03 -6.97
CA ALA A 79 22.69 -5.01 -7.94
C ALA A 79 21.22 -5.22 -8.31
N TYR A 80 20.54 -4.14 -8.69
CA TYR A 80 19.20 -4.26 -9.25
C TYR A 80 18.97 -3.32 -10.43
N LEU A 81 18.03 -3.72 -11.27
CA LEU A 81 17.41 -2.90 -12.30
C LEU A 81 15.92 -2.92 -12.07
N TRP A 82 15.31 -1.74 -11.98
CA TRP A 82 13.89 -1.59 -11.71
C TRP A 82 13.26 -0.66 -12.73
N THR A 83 12.41 -1.21 -13.59
CA THR A 83 11.65 -0.47 -14.59
C THR A 83 10.19 -0.31 -14.18
N ASN A 84 9.57 0.78 -14.60
CA ASN A 84 8.21 1.13 -14.22
C ASN A 84 7.37 1.43 -15.46
N ARG A 85 6.14 0.92 -15.47
CA ARG A 85 5.18 1.19 -16.53
C ARG A 85 3.77 1.34 -15.95
N LEU A 86 3.19 2.52 -16.16
CA LEU A 86 1.81 2.80 -15.80
C LEU A 86 0.87 2.43 -16.96
N ASP A 87 -0.20 1.70 -16.63
CA ASP A 87 -1.33 1.52 -17.51
C ASP A 87 -2.39 2.60 -17.19
N PRO A 88 -2.61 3.57 -18.07
CA PRO A 88 -3.54 4.67 -17.83
C PRO A 88 -5.03 4.23 -17.86
N GLN A 89 -5.34 3.05 -18.40
CA GLN A 89 -6.71 2.54 -18.41
C GLN A 89 -7.11 1.92 -17.07
N THR A 90 -6.19 1.25 -16.42
CA THR A 90 -6.42 0.57 -15.14
C THR A 90 -5.88 1.34 -13.94
N ASN A 91 -5.08 2.40 -14.17
CA ASN A 91 -4.32 3.12 -13.14
C ASN A 91 -3.39 2.20 -12.33
N VAL A 92 -2.83 1.17 -12.97
CA VAL A 92 -1.92 0.22 -12.33
C VAL A 92 -0.50 0.46 -12.81
N LEU A 93 0.39 0.76 -11.87
CA LEU A 93 1.83 0.80 -12.08
C LEU A 93 2.38 -0.61 -11.94
N THR A 94 3.00 -1.12 -13.00
CA THR A 94 3.78 -2.35 -12.98
C THR A 94 5.24 -2.01 -12.78
N MET A 95 5.84 -2.58 -11.75
CA MET A 95 7.25 -2.46 -11.39
C MET A 95 7.91 -3.80 -11.67
N ASP A 96 8.83 -3.82 -12.62
CA ASP A 96 9.59 -5.00 -13.05
C ASP A 96 11.00 -4.89 -12.49
N ILE A 97 11.36 -5.77 -11.57
CA ILE A 97 12.59 -5.69 -10.79
C ILE A 97 13.45 -6.92 -11.09
N THR A 98 14.63 -6.70 -11.63
CA THR A 98 15.66 -7.72 -11.73
C THR A 98 16.72 -7.49 -10.67
N LEU A 99 16.91 -8.49 -9.81
CA LEU A 99 17.90 -8.49 -8.74
C LEU A 99 19.06 -9.41 -9.12
N PHE A 100 20.28 -8.99 -8.81
CA PHE A 100 21.47 -9.79 -8.89
C PHE A 100 22.07 -9.86 -7.49
N ILE A 101 22.23 -11.07 -6.97
CA ILE A 101 22.72 -11.33 -5.61
C ILE A 101 23.98 -12.16 -5.74
N ARG A 102 25.10 -11.65 -5.21
CA ARG A 102 26.38 -12.33 -5.26
C ARG A 102 26.36 -13.59 -4.40
N GLN A 103 26.82 -14.68 -4.96
CA GLN A 103 27.01 -15.95 -4.28
C GLN A 103 28.41 -16.48 -4.63
N TRP A 104 29.41 -16.14 -3.80
CA TRP A 104 30.81 -16.46 -4.03
C TRP A 104 31.35 -15.83 -5.32
N GLU A 105 31.66 -16.63 -6.34
CA GLU A 105 32.14 -16.18 -7.66
C GLU A 105 31.04 -15.98 -8.70
N TYR A 106 29.79 -16.24 -8.34
CA TYR A 106 28.64 -16.17 -9.25
C TYR A 106 27.63 -15.13 -8.78
N TRP A 107 26.78 -14.70 -9.71
CA TRP A 107 25.64 -13.83 -9.44
C TRP A 107 24.35 -14.61 -9.69
N ARG A 108 23.51 -14.72 -8.68
CA ARG A 108 22.17 -15.27 -8.81
C ARG A 108 21.25 -14.17 -9.28
N ARG A 109 20.57 -14.38 -10.40
CA ARG A 109 19.53 -13.50 -10.91
C ARG A 109 18.17 -13.92 -10.36
N GLU A 110 17.46 -12.96 -9.76
CA GLU A 110 16.06 -13.09 -9.37
C GLU A 110 15.23 -12.07 -10.13
N HIS A 111 13.94 -12.34 -10.29
CA HIS A 111 13.02 -11.46 -10.98
C HIS A 111 11.70 -11.38 -10.22
N GLU A 112 11.25 -10.14 -9.95
CA GLU A 112 10.02 -9.86 -9.25
C GLU A 112 9.18 -8.87 -10.06
N VAL A 113 7.87 -9.05 -10.03
CA VAL A 113 6.91 -8.12 -10.62
C VAL A 113 5.96 -7.64 -9.53
N HIS A 114 5.99 -6.35 -9.26
CA HIS A 114 5.07 -5.72 -8.35
C HIS A 114 4.04 -4.92 -9.15
N ARG A 115 2.82 -4.87 -8.65
CA ARG A 115 1.75 -4.06 -9.21
C ARG A 115 1.10 -3.25 -8.12
N GLN A 116 1.00 -1.96 -8.33
CA GLN A 116 0.35 -1.04 -7.40
C GLN A 116 -0.67 -0.20 -8.16
N ARG A 117 -1.86 -0.06 -7.57
CA ARG A 117 -2.89 0.80 -8.12
C ARG A 117 -2.77 2.21 -7.52
N LEU A 118 -2.92 3.20 -8.38
CA LEU A 118 -3.09 4.60 -8.01
C LEU A 118 -4.52 4.78 -7.50
N TRP A 119 -4.67 4.85 -6.17
CA TRP A 119 -5.96 5.06 -5.53
C TRP A 119 -6.24 6.54 -5.33
N ARG A 120 -7.36 7.01 -5.85
CA ARG A 120 -7.83 8.38 -5.60
C ARG A 120 -8.45 8.49 -4.21
N GLN A 121 -8.37 9.67 -3.62
CA GLN A 121 -8.91 9.90 -2.27
C GLN A 121 -10.42 9.68 -2.19
N ASP A 122 -11.18 10.02 -3.23
CA ASP A 122 -12.63 9.79 -3.28
C ASP A 122 -12.99 8.29 -3.36
N GLU A 123 -12.21 7.47 -4.05
CA GLU A 123 -12.38 6.01 -4.08
C GLU A 123 -12.15 5.40 -2.68
N ILE A 124 -11.07 5.81 -2.02
CA ILE A 124 -10.76 5.38 -0.64
C ILE A 124 -11.87 5.80 0.32
N ALA A 125 -12.29 7.07 0.29
CA ALA A 125 -13.34 7.59 1.16
C ALA A 125 -14.67 6.86 0.94
N GLY A 126 -15.04 6.61 -0.32
CA GLY A 126 -16.25 5.86 -0.65
C GLY A 126 -16.22 4.42 -0.14
N ALA A 127 -15.09 3.72 -0.30
CA ALA A 127 -14.93 2.36 0.19
C ALA A 127 -14.96 2.28 1.72
N LEU A 128 -14.32 3.23 2.42
CA LEU A 128 -14.36 3.33 3.88
C LEU A 128 -15.79 3.52 4.38
N ALA A 129 -16.54 4.47 3.81
CA ALA A 129 -17.91 4.76 4.20
C ALA A 129 -18.84 3.54 4.03
N GLN A 130 -18.68 2.81 2.90
CA GLN A 130 -19.45 1.57 2.67
C GLN A 130 -19.16 0.45 3.67
N CYS A 131 -18.01 0.46 4.32
CA CYS A 131 -17.59 -0.52 5.32
C CYS A 131 -17.81 -0.06 6.77
N GLY A 132 -18.49 1.07 7.01
CA GLY A 132 -18.81 1.56 8.35
C GLY A 132 -17.63 2.24 9.03
N TYR A 133 -16.90 3.06 8.27
CA TYR A 133 -15.88 3.96 8.81
C TYR A 133 -16.26 5.41 8.60
N GLU A 134 -15.84 6.25 9.52
CA GLU A 134 -15.75 7.69 9.37
C GLU A 134 -14.29 8.09 9.19
N MET A 135 -13.96 8.72 8.06
CA MET A 135 -12.62 9.24 7.83
C MET A 135 -12.36 10.45 8.73
N ARG A 136 -11.36 10.37 9.61
CA ARG A 136 -11.03 11.39 10.61
C ARG A 136 -10.00 12.39 10.10
N ALA A 137 -8.98 11.89 9.39
CA ALA A 137 -7.91 12.75 8.89
C ALA A 137 -7.16 12.08 7.74
N VAL A 138 -6.53 12.93 6.92
CA VAL A 138 -5.49 12.55 5.97
C VAL A 138 -4.28 13.44 6.25
N TYR A 139 -3.12 12.83 6.44
CA TYR A 139 -1.87 13.51 6.74
C TYR A 139 -0.81 13.22 5.68
N ALA A 140 0.16 14.12 5.54
CA ALA A 140 1.44 13.77 4.92
C ALA A 140 2.09 12.69 5.80
N ALA A 141 2.56 11.60 5.20
CA ALA A 141 3.06 10.44 5.94
C ALA A 141 4.15 10.83 6.95
N PHE A 142 4.13 10.13 8.09
CA PHE A 142 5.03 10.35 9.22
C PHE A 142 4.90 11.75 9.88
N THR A 143 3.81 12.46 9.63
CA THR A 143 3.51 13.77 10.24
C THR A 143 2.06 13.84 10.69
N THR A 144 1.71 14.91 11.38
CA THR A 144 0.32 15.31 11.67
C THR A 144 -0.11 16.54 10.87
N LYS A 145 0.64 16.86 9.81
CA LYS A 145 0.34 17.99 8.93
C LYS A 145 -0.53 17.55 7.76
N PRO A 146 -1.42 18.39 7.25
CA PRO A 146 -2.16 18.08 6.03
C PRO A 146 -1.19 17.90 4.85
N PRO A 147 -1.54 17.00 3.88
CA PRO A 147 -0.70 16.80 2.71
C PRO A 147 -0.65 18.08 1.87
N GLN A 148 0.53 18.34 1.29
CA GLN A 148 0.75 19.41 0.34
C GLN A 148 0.83 18.81 -1.08
N PRO A 149 0.62 19.60 -2.15
CA PRO A 149 0.90 19.16 -3.52
C PRO A 149 2.30 18.56 -3.64
N GLY A 150 2.43 17.43 -4.32
CA GLY A 150 3.69 16.69 -4.45
C GLY A 150 4.05 15.81 -3.23
N CYS A 151 3.12 15.62 -2.30
CA CYS A 151 3.33 14.69 -1.19
C CYS A 151 3.39 13.24 -1.70
N ASP A 152 4.51 12.56 -1.52
CA ASP A 152 4.74 11.21 -2.03
C ASP A 152 3.87 10.13 -1.38
N ARG A 153 3.41 10.37 -0.15
CA ARG A 153 2.69 9.37 0.65
C ARG A 153 1.66 10.01 1.54
N LEU A 154 0.46 9.47 1.52
CA LEU A 154 -0.68 9.92 2.31
C LEU A 154 -0.96 8.92 3.42
N GLN A 155 -1.21 9.40 4.63
CA GLN A 155 -1.60 8.57 5.77
C GLN A 155 -3.03 8.87 6.18
N TYR A 156 -3.85 7.84 6.16
CA TYR A 156 -5.28 7.90 6.48
C TYR A 156 -5.54 7.44 7.90
N VAL A 157 -6.45 8.13 8.55
CA VAL A 157 -6.99 7.74 9.86
C VAL A 157 -8.50 7.66 9.74
N ALA A 158 -9.05 6.47 10.00
CA ALA A 158 -10.48 6.20 9.96
C ALA A 158 -10.94 5.56 11.27
N ALA A 159 -12.11 5.96 11.77
CA ALA A 159 -12.73 5.40 12.97
C ALA A 159 -13.87 4.47 12.60
N ALA A 160 -13.94 3.32 13.26
CA ALA A 160 -15.04 2.36 13.14
C ALA A 160 -16.31 2.90 13.80
N VAL A 161 -17.40 3.09 13.07
CA VAL A 161 -18.67 3.59 13.58
C VAL A 161 -19.68 2.47 13.78
#